data_482c5bc1d345c38cf02ef23ad711720f
#
_entry.id   482c5bc1d345c38cf02ef23ad711720f
#
_cell.length_a   1.000
_cell.length_b   1.000
_cell.length_c   1.000
_cell.angle_alpha   90.00
_cell.angle_beta   90.00
_cell.angle_gamma   90.00
#
_symmetry.space_group_name_H-M   'P 1'
#
loop_
_entity.id
_entity.type
_entity.pdbx_description
1 polymer ?
#
loop_
_entity_poly.entity_id
_entity_poly.type
_entity_poly.pdbx_seq_one_letter_code
_entity_poly.pdbx_strand_id
1 'polypeptide(L)' 'MVYCPAKTVADCFKYRNKIGLDVALEALRECQREKKCTSDDLWHFARVCRVSNVMRPYMEAMV' A
#
# COMPACT_ATOMS: atom_id res chain seq x y z
N MET A 1 -0.68 -11.56 -17.85
CA MET A 1 -0.89 -11.27 -16.42
C MET A 1 -0.65 -9.79 -16.14
N VAL A 2 -1.58 -9.16 -15.50
CA VAL A 2 -1.45 -7.73 -15.20
C VAL A 2 -0.84 -7.55 -13.81
N TYR A 3 0.32 -6.90 -13.76
CA TYR A 3 0.96 -6.54 -12.50
C TYR A 3 0.26 -5.32 -11.91
N CYS A 4 -0.17 -5.43 -10.66
CA CYS A 4 -0.84 -4.32 -9.97
C CYS A 4 -0.03 -3.88 -8.76
N PRO A 5 0.75 -2.79 -8.88
CA PRO A 5 1.58 -2.32 -7.77
C PRO A 5 0.77 -1.95 -6.52
N ALA A 6 -0.41 -1.38 -6.71
CA ALA A 6 -1.26 -1.02 -5.58
C ALA A 6 -1.67 -2.25 -4.76
N LYS A 7 -1.98 -3.35 -5.43
CA LYS A 7 -2.31 -4.59 -4.75
C LYS A 7 -1.10 -5.13 -3.98
N THR A 8 0.07 -5.06 -4.57
CA THR A 8 1.31 -5.50 -3.92
C THR A 8 1.55 -4.71 -2.64
N VAL A 9 1.36 -3.40 -2.69
CA VAL A 9 1.50 -2.54 -1.51
C VAL A 9 0.50 -2.96 -0.42
N ALA A 10 -0.76 -3.15 -0.80
CA ALA A 10 -1.79 -3.56 0.16
C ALA A 10 -1.46 -4.93 0.78
N ASP A 11 -0.96 -5.86 -0.02
CA ASP A 11 -0.54 -7.17 0.48
C ASP A 11 0.62 -7.04 1.47
N CYS A 12 1.56 -6.14 1.22
CA CYS A 12 2.64 -5.88 2.16
C CYS A 12 2.11 -5.41 3.51
N PHE A 13 1.11 -4.53 3.51
CA PHE A 13 0.48 -4.08 4.74
C PHE A 13 -0.32 -5.20 5.42
N LYS A 14 -0.96 -6.05 4.62
CA LYS A 14 -1.70 -7.19 5.16
C LYS A 14 -0.78 -8.16 5.90
N TYR A 15 0.41 -8.40 5.36
CA TYR A 15 1.37 -9.34 5.93
C TYR A 15 2.50 -8.66 6.71
N ARG A 16 2.28 -7.43 7.16
CA ARG A 16 3.29 -6.64 7.88
C ARG A 16 3.84 -7.34 9.12
N ASN A 17 3.05 -8.22 9.74
CA ASN A 17 3.51 -8.98 10.91
C ASN A 17 4.59 -10.01 10.55
N LYS A 18 4.63 -10.42 9.28
CA LYS A 18 5.62 -11.38 8.81
C LYS A 18 6.84 -10.72 8.18
N ILE A 19 6.61 -9.65 7.40
CA ILE A 19 7.67 -9.00 6.62
C ILE A 19 8.16 -7.70 7.25
N GLY A 20 7.43 -7.17 8.22
CA GLY A 20 7.78 -5.91 8.87
C GLY A 20 7.05 -4.71 8.28
N LEU A 21 6.65 -3.78 9.16
CA LEU A 21 5.94 -2.58 8.75
C LEU A 21 6.83 -1.66 7.91
N ASP A 22 8.12 -1.61 8.21
CA ASP A 22 9.07 -0.78 7.47
C ASP A 22 9.16 -1.20 6.00
N VAL A 23 9.11 -2.49 5.72
CA VAL A 23 9.08 -3.00 4.35
C VAL A 23 7.81 -2.54 3.65
N ALA A 24 6.67 -2.62 4.32
CA ALA A 24 5.39 -2.17 3.77
C ALA A 24 5.41 -0.67 3.46
N LEU A 25 5.95 0.13 4.36
CA LEU A 25 6.06 1.58 4.16
C LEU A 25 6.99 1.91 2.99
N GLU A 26 8.08 1.20 2.87
CA GLU A 26 9.01 1.39 1.76
C GLU A 26 8.33 1.07 0.43
N ALA A 27 7.57 -0.01 0.38
CA ALA A 27 6.82 -0.38 -0.81
C ALA A 27 5.82 0.72 -1.20
N LEU A 28 5.13 1.29 -0.21
CA LEU A 28 4.19 2.39 -0.44
C LEU A 28 4.89 3.62 -0.99
N ARG A 29 6.01 4.02 -0.38
CA ARG A 29 6.78 5.18 -0.83
C ARG A 29 7.27 5.01 -2.25
N GLU A 30 7.82 3.85 -2.56
CA GLU A 30 8.35 3.56 -3.89
C GLU A 30 7.24 3.61 -4.94
N CYS A 31 6.10 3.04 -4.63
CA CYS A 31 4.95 3.04 -5.53
C CYS A 31 4.49 4.47 -5.83
N GLN A 32 4.44 5.33 -4.82
CA GLN A 32 4.03 6.72 -5.00
C GLN A 32 5.10 7.54 -5.70
N ARG A 33 6.37 7.34 -5.33
CA ARG A 33 7.48 8.07 -5.94
C ARG A 33 7.58 7.82 -7.42
N GLU A 34 7.40 6.58 -7.83
CA GLU A 34 7.47 6.19 -9.23
C GLU A 34 6.15 6.35 -9.97
N LYS A 35 5.10 6.79 -9.26
CA LYS A 35 3.77 7.01 -9.83
C LYS A 35 3.20 5.76 -10.49
N LYS A 36 3.48 4.60 -9.93
CA LYS A 36 3.00 3.32 -10.45
C LYS A 36 1.55 3.04 -10.08
N CYS A 37 1.02 3.75 -9.10
CA CYS A 37 -0.35 3.58 -8.67
C CYS A 37 -0.94 4.91 -8.22
N THR A 38 -2.26 5.02 -8.30
CA THR A 38 -2.98 6.21 -7.87
C THR A 38 -3.48 6.02 -6.44
N SER A 39 -3.87 7.16 -5.81
CA SER A 39 -4.47 7.09 -4.48
C SER A 39 -5.75 6.26 -4.49
N ASP A 40 -6.55 6.38 -5.55
CA ASP A 40 -7.78 5.60 -5.69
C ASP A 40 -7.50 4.11 -5.71
N ASP A 41 -6.48 3.69 -6.45
CA ASP A 41 -6.08 2.29 -6.50
C ASP A 41 -5.63 1.79 -5.14
N LEU A 42 -4.82 2.59 -4.45
CA LEU A 42 -4.34 2.24 -3.12
C LEU A 42 -5.50 2.08 -2.14
N TRP A 43 -6.44 3.02 -2.14
CA TRP A 43 -7.61 2.94 -1.28
C TRP A 43 -8.47 1.73 -1.62
N HIS A 44 -8.65 1.46 -2.91
CA HIS A 44 -9.43 0.30 -3.35
C HIS A 44 -8.86 -1.00 -2.78
N PHE A 45 -7.57 -1.23 -2.98
CA PHE A 45 -6.94 -2.47 -2.51
C PHE A 45 -6.77 -2.49 -1.00
N ALA A 46 -6.65 -1.33 -0.36
CA ALA A 46 -6.65 -1.26 1.09
C ALA A 46 -7.96 -1.79 1.67
N ARG A 47 -9.07 -1.48 1.02
CA ARG A 47 -10.38 -2.01 1.43
C ARG A 47 -10.48 -3.50 1.16
N VAL A 48 -10.03 -3.94 -0.01
CA VAL A 48 -10.08 -5.36 -0.39
C VAL A 48 -9.29 -6.20 0.60
N CYS A 49 -8.10 -5.74 0.98
CA CYS A 49 -7.23 -6.45 1.91
C CYS A 49 -7.55 -6.16 3.37
N ARG A 50 -8.54 -5.29 3.64
CA ARG A 50 -8.97 -4.90 4.99
C ARG A 50 -7.85 -4.24 5.80
N VAL A 51 -6.98 -3.50 5.12
CA VAL A 51 -5.88 -2.79 5.77
C VAL A 51 -6.04 -1.27 5.69
N SER A 52 -7.23 -0.79 5.31
CA SER A 52 -7.48 0.64 5.17
C SER A 52 -7.21 1.41 6.47
N ASN A 53 -7.57 0.83 7.62
CA ASN A 53 -7.31 1.46 8.91
C ASN A 53 -5.83 1.56 9.22
N VAL A 54 -5.03 0.63 8.71
CA VAL A 54 -3.58 0.63 8.90
C VAL A 54 -2.91 1.60 7.94
N MET A 55 -3.34 1.60 6.68
CA MET A 55 -2.72 2.41 5.64
C MET A 55 -3.12 3.89 5.72
N ARG A 56 -4.28 4.17 6.25
CA ARG A 56 -4.86 5.52 6.25
C ARG A 56 -3.92 6.60 6.81
N PRO A 57 -3.37 6.46 8.03
CA PRO A 57 -2.49 7.51 8.57
C PRO A 57 -1.26 7.73 7.72
N TYR A 58 -0.71 6.66 7.14
CA TYR A 58 0.48 6.78 6.30
C TYR A 58 0.18 7.46 4.98
N MET A 59 -0.96 7.13 4.37
CA MET A 59 -1.37 7.74 3.12
C MET A 59 -1.70 9.21 3.31
N GLU A 60 -2.34 9.57 4.42
CA GLU A 60 -2.65 10.96 4.73
C GLU A 60 -1.38 11.78 4.98
N ALA A 61 -0.38 11.18 5.60
CA ALA A 61 0.89 11.84 5.86
C ALA A 61 1.70 12.08 4.59
N MET A 62 1.49 11.28 3.56
CA MET A 62 2.24 11.36 2.31
C MET A 62 1.61 12.26 1.24
N VAL A 63 0.40 12.71 1.47
CA VAL A 63 -0.30 13.55 0.50
C VAL A 63 0.26 14.97 0.45
#